data_0e9a394b139ea61f6c72c8735b88e500
#
_entry.id   0e9a394b139ea61f6c72c8735b88e500
#
_cell.length_a   1.000
_cell.length_b   1.000
_cell.length_c   1.000
_cell.angle_alpha   90.00
_cell.angle_beta   90.00
_cell.angle_gamma   90.00
#
_symmetry.space_group_name_H-M   'P 1'
#
loop_
_entity.id
_entity.type
_entity.pdbx_description
1 polymer ?
#
loop_
_entity_poly.entity_id
_entity_poly.type
_entity_poly.pdbx_seq_one_letter_code
_entity_poly.pdbx_strand_id
1 'polypeptide(L)'
;CIMIIVAVARAGMIAPDESTFEYVNGRQFAPKGAEFDEAVAKWKLLPTEEGAVFDKTVIIEASDLEPYVTWGTNPGMVAKITDNVPDPSTMDQLAEREAAERALQYMGLEPNMPIQDIKIDRVFLGACTNSRLDDLRAAANVIKGH
;
A
#
# COMPACT_ATOMS: atom_id res chain seq x y z
N CYS A 1 -10.43 -5.32 0.38
CA CYS A 1 -8.99 -5.08 0.21
C CYS A 1 -8.75 -4.11 -0.95
N ILE A 2 -8.16 -2.95 -0.69
CA ILE A 2 -7.93 -1.89 -1.68
C ILE A 2 -7.01 -2.34 -2.80
N MET A 3 -5.99 -3.13 -2.51
CA MET A 3 -5.07 -3.63 -3.54
C MET A 3 -5.78 -4.39 -4.65
N ILE A 4 -6.88 -5.06 -4.35
CA ILE A 4 -7.67 -5.79 -5.34
C ILE A 4 -8.42 -4.84 -6.27
N ILE A 5 -8.94 -3.73 -5.74
CA ILE A 5 -9.59 -2.69 -6.52
C ILE A 5 -8.56 -1.99 -7.42
N VAL A 6 -7.38 -1.69 -6.89
CA VAL A 6 -6.28 -1.10 -7.69
C VAL A 6 -5.83 -2.04 -8.81
N ALA A 7 -5.84 -3.36 -8.58
CA ALA A 7 -5.58 -4.36 -9.61
C ALA A 7 -6.75 -4.60 -10.58
N VAL A 8 -7.81 -3.75 -10.52
CA VAL A 8 -9.01 -3.83 -11.38
C VAL A 8 -9.76 -5.17 -11.26
N ALA A 9 -9.62 -5.86 -10.15
CA ALA A 9 -10.36 -7.09 -9.89
C ALA A 9 -11.77 -6.78 -9.37
N ARG A 10 -12.74 -7.60 -9.78
CA ARG A 10 -14.15 -7.46 -9.37
C ARG A 10 -14.38 -7.87 -7.91
N ALA A 11 -13.59 -8.77 -7.43
CA ALA A 11 -13.64 -9.26 -6.05
C ALA A 11 -12.25 -9.69 -5.60
N GLY A 12 -12.05 -9.75 -4.29
CA GLY A 12 -10.83 -10.25 -3.68
C GLY A 12 -11.12 -11.07 -2.45
N MET A 13 -10.44 -12.18 -2.34
CA MET A 13 -10.53 -13.06 -1.20
C MET A 13 -9.13 -13.30 -0.65
N ILE A 14 -9.00 -13.12 0.66
CA ILE A 14 -7.75 -13.35 1.40
C ILE A 14 -8.13 -14.25 2.58
N ALA A 15 -7.45 -15.38 2.71
CA ALA A 15 -7.64 -16.26 3.85
C ALA A 15 -7.26 -15.53 5.15
N PRO A 16 -8.05 -15.67 6.23
CA PRO A 16 -7.69 -15.11 7.52
C PRO A 16 -6.50 -15.84 8.13
N ASP A 17 -5.63 -15.10 8.78
CA ASP A 17 -4.45 -15.56 9.50
C ASP A 17 -4.53 -15.24 11.00
N GLU A 18 -3.49 -15.57 11.76
CA GLU A 18 -3.45 -15.28 13.21
C GLU A 18 -3.58 -13.78 13.50
N SER A 19 -2.99 -12.89 12.69
CA SER A 19 -3.13 -11.44 12.83
C SER A 19 -4.59 -11.00 12.68
N THR A 20 -5.33 -11.65 11.78
CA THR A 20 -6.77 -11.41 11.59
C THR A 20 -7.56 -11.84 12.83
N PHE A 21 -7.24 -13.00 13.38
CA PHE A 21 -7.93 -13.50 14.57
C PHE A 21 -7.67 -12.61 15.80
N GLU A 22 -6.42 -12.21 16.02
CA GLU A 22 -6.05 -11.27 17.07
C GLU A 22 -6.77 -9.93 16.91
N TYR A 23 -6.82 -9.39 15.70
CA TYR A 23 -7.49 -8.12 15.42
C TYR A 23 -9.00 -8.16 15.71
N VAL A 24 -9.66 -9.28 15.37
CA VAL A 24 -11.11 -9.45 15.55
C VAL A 24 -11.47 -9.76 17.00
N ASN A 25 -10.58 -10.41 17.76
CA ASN A 25 -10.83 -10.81 19.13
C ASN A 25 -11.19 -9.61 20.01
N GLY A 26 -12.24 -9.76 20.79
CA GLY A 26 -12.72 -8.73 21.72
C GLY A 26 -13.45 -7.55 21.06
N ARG A 27 -13.63 -7.53 19.74
CA ARG A 27 -14.44 -6.50 19.08
C ARG A 27 -15.92 -6.64 19.40
N GLN A 28 -16.64 -5.52 19.32
CA GLN A 28 -18.05 -5.43 19.76
C GLN A 28 -18.96 -6.46 19.08
N PHE A 29 -18.76 -6.72 17.81
CA PHE A 29 -19.60 -7.60 16.99
C PHE A 29 -18.95 -8.96 16.71
N ALA A 30 -17.79 -9.24 17.28
CA ALA A 30 -17.14 -10.54 17.17
C ALA A 30 -17.78 -11.54 18.13
N PRO A 31 -17.79 -12.85 17.79
CA PRO A 31 -18.10 -13.90 18.74
C PRO A 31 -17.24 -13.80 19.99
N LYS A 32 -17.70 -14.35 21.11
CA LYS A 32 -17.01 -14.25 22.40
C LYS A 32 -16.84 -15.62 23.07
N GLY A 33 -15.75 -15.78 23.80
CA GLY A 33 -15.47 -17.02 24.55
C GLY A 33 -15.45 -18.25 23.63
N ALA A 34 -16.14 -19.31 24.00
CA ALA A 34 -16.16 -20.57 23.25
C ALA A 34 -16.69 -20.41 21.80
N GLU A 35 -17.61 -19.47 21.57
CA GLU A 35 -18.09 -19.19 20.20
C GLU A 35 -17.01 -18.58 19.31
N PHE A 36 -16.09 -17.80 19.88
CA PHE A 36 -14.94 -17.27 19.17
C PHE A 36 -13.96 -18.37 18.79
N ASP A 37 -13.69 -19.30 19.71
CA ASP A 37 -12.80 -20.44 19.46
C ASP A 37 -13.35 -21.36 18.34
N GLU A 38 -14.67 -21.62 18.36
CA GLU A 38 -15.33 -22.34 17.27
C GLU A 38 -15.25 -21.59 15.94
N ALA A 39 -15.45 -20.28 15.96
CA ALA A 39 -15.34 -19.45 14.75
C ALA A 39 -13.93 -19.49 14.18
N VAL A 40 -12.88 -19.35 15.00
CA VAL A 40 -11.48 -19.46 14.60
C VAL A 40 -11.19 -20.83 14.01
N ALA A 41 -11.69 -21.92 14.62
CA ALA A 41 -11.52 -23.27 14.07
C ALA A 41 -12.13 -23.39 12.67
N LYS A 42 -13.28 -22.78 12.41
CA LYS A 42 -13.91 -22.74 11.09
C LYS A 42 -13.15 -21.85 10.10
N TRP A 43 -12.66 -20.69 10.55
CA TRP A 43 -11.91 -19.76 9.71
C TRP A 43 -10.55 -20.33 9.27
N LYS A 44 -9.92 -21.15 10.08
CA LYS A 44 -8.69 -21.87 9.73
C LYS A 44 -8.87 -22.89 8.58
N LEU A 45 -10.10 -23.20 8.21
CA LEU A 45 -10.41 -24.09 7.07
C LEU A 45 -10.66 -23.31 5.76
N LEU A 46 -10.55 -21.96 5.77
CA LEU A 46 -10.81 -21.12 4.60
C LEU A 46 -9.61 -20.89 3.64
N PRO A 47 -8.35 -21.28 3.93
CA PRO A 47 -7.29 -21.18 2.94
C PRO A 47 -7.62 -21.92 1.65
N THR A 48 -7.03 -21.42 0.56
CA THR A 48 -7.14 -22.07 -0.75
C THR A 48 -6.66 -23.53 -0.68
N GLU A 49 -7.40 -24.43 -1.29
CA GLU A 49 -7.09 -25.86 -1.32
C GLU A 49 -5.77 -26.12 -2.07
N GLU A 50 -5.04 -27.14 -1.62
CA GLU A 50 -3.83 -27.60 -2.30
C GLU A 50 -4.19 -28.09 -3.71
N GLY A 51 -3.42 -27.65 -4.72
CA GLY A 51 -3.68 -27.99 -6.11
C GLY A 51 -4.70 -27.12 -6.82
N ALA A 52 -5.22 -26.07 -6.20
CA ALA A 52 -6.10 -25.12 -6.88
C ALA A 52 -5.42 -24.55 -8.13
N VAL A 53 -6.18 -24.46 -9.24
CA VAL A 53 -5.71 -23.95 -10.52
C VAL A 53 -6.16 -22.53 -10.71
N PHE A 54 -5.23 -21.63 -11.05
CA PHE A 54 -5.47 -20.22 -11.30
C PHE A 54 -5.14 -19.88 -12.76
N ASP A 55 -5.92 -19.00 -13.37
CA ASP A 55 -5.65 -18.51 -14.73
C ASP A 55 -4.33 -17.75 -14.82
N LYS A 56 -3.97 -17.03 -13.75
CA LYS A 56 -2.72 -16.30 -13.64
C LYS A 56 -2.24 -16.23 -12.20
N THR A 57 -0.96 -16.48 -12.00
CA THR A 57 -0.29 -16.34 -10.71
C THR A 57 0.78 -15.26 -10.80
N VAL A 58 0.81 -14.37 -9.82
CA VAL A 58 1.86 -13.36 -9.64
C VAL A 58 2.47 -13.56 -8.26
N ILE A 59 3.78 -13.76 -8.22
CA ILE A 59 4.54 -13.92 -6.99
C ILE A 59 5.32 -12.64 -6.75
N ILE A 60 5.21 -12.07 -5.56
CA ILE A 60 5.95 -10.88 -5.14
C ILE A 60 6.67 -11.22 -3.85
N GLU A 61 8.00 -11.16 -3.90
CA GLU A 61 8.83 -11.32 -2.71
C GLU A 61 8.79 -10.04 -1.88
N ALA A 62 8.21 -10.13 -0.69
CA ALA A 62 8.01 -8.96 0.17
C ALA A 62 9.34 -8.33 0.64
N SER A 63 10.41 -9.12 0.73
CA SER A 63 11.76 -8.67 1.06
C SER A 63 12.38 -7.75 0.00
N ASP A 64 11.89 -7.84 -1.24
CA ASP A 64 12.40 -7.03 -2.36
C ASP A 64 11.64 -5.71 -2.51
N LEU A 65 10.60 -5.50 -1.70
CA LEU A 65 9.81 -4.27 -1.73
C LEU A 65 10.51 -3.16 -0.93
N GLU A 66 10.72 -2.05 -1.61
CA GLU A 66 11.16 -0.79 -1.00
C GLU A 66 9.98 0.17 -0.83
N PRO A 67 10.08 1.18 0.05
CA PRO A 67 9.08 2.25 0.09
C PRO A 67 9.00 3.01 -1.23
N TYR A 68 7.80 3.22 -1.73
CA TYR A 68 7.52 4.01 -2.92
C TYR A 68 6.81 5.30 -2.56
N VAL A 69 7.09 6.36 -3.31
CA VAL A 69 6.41 7.64 -3.21
C VAL A 69 5.85 8.06 -4.56
N THR A 70 4.72 8.74 -4.56
CA THR A 70 4.18 9.40 -5.75
C THR A 70 4.84 10.77 -5.88
N TRP A 71 5.62 10.96 -6.95
CA TRP A 71 6.29 12.22 -7.26
C TRP A 71 5.48 13.14 -8.16
N GLY A 72 4.38 12.66 -8.74
CA GLY A 72 3.57 13.38 -9.71
C GLY A 72 2.11 13.47 -9.29
N THR A 73 1.21 13.61 -10.26
CA THR A 73 -0.20 13.94 -10.08
C THR A 73 -1.15 12.74 -10.17
N ASN A 74 -0.64 11.53 -10.39
CA ASN A 74 -1.44 10.31 -10.41
C ASN A 74 -0.68 9.13 -9.79
N PRO A 75 -1.38 8.06 -9.38
CA PRO A 75 -0.77 6.90 -8.72
C PRO A 75 0.23 6.10 -9.58
N GLY A 76 0.25 6.28 -10.89
CA GLY A 76 1.24 5.67 -11.78
C GLY A 76 2.59 6.40 -11.79
N MET A 77 2.62 7.65 -11.32
CA MET A 77 3.84 8.46 -11.23
C MET A 77 4.57 8.19 -9.92
N VAL A 78 5.12 7.00 -9.76
CA VAL A 78 5.80 6.53 -8.55
C VAL A 78 7.29 6.30 -8.80
N ALA A 79 8.08 6.47 -7.75
CA ALA A 79 9.48 6.10 -7.70
C ALA A 79 9.80 5.52 -6.32
N LYS A 80 10.87 4.73 -6.21
CA LYS A 80 11.38 4.30 -4.92
C LYS A 80 11.91 5.51 -4.14
N ILE A 81 11.82 5.46 -2.83
CA ILE A 81 12.35 6.54 -1.97
C ILE A 81 13.86 6.78 -2.18
N THR A 82 14.58 5.75 -2.64
CA THR A 82 16.01 5.78 -2.93
C THR A 82 16.37 6.24 -4.34
N ASP A 83 15.36 6.39 -5.21
CA ASP A 83 15.54 6.80 -6.61
C ASP A 83 15.56 8.33 -6.77
N ASN A 84 15.77 8.75 -8.00
CA ASN A 84 15.61 10.13 -8.42
C ASN A 84 14.23 10.36 -9.05
N VAL A 85 13.80 11.61 -9.07
CA VAL A 85 12.65 12.07 -9.85
C VAL A 85 12.91 11.75 -11.32
N PRO A 86 12.00 11.02 -12.01
CA PRO A 86 12.21 10.62 -13.38
C PRO A 86 12.41 11.80 -14.34
N ASP A 87 13.27 11.61 -15.33
CA ASP A 87 13.52 12.59 -16.38
C ASP A 87 12.56 12.35 -17.55
N PRO A 88 11.65 13.29 -17.87
CA PRO A 88 10.72 13.14 -18.99
C PRO A 88 11.42 12.92 -20.33
N SER A 89 12.64 13.45 -20.52
CA SER A 89 13.40 13.30 -21.77
C SER A 89 13.76 11.86 -22.09
N THR A 90 13.79 10.97 -21.09
CA THR A 90 14.11 9.55 -21.24
C THR A 90 12.89 8.68 -21.56
N MET A 91 11.68 9.26 -21.56
CA MET A 91 10.45 8.53 -21.82
C MET A 91 10.21 8.38 -23.33
N ASP A 92 9.90 7.17 -23.78
CA ASP A 92 9.72 6.85 -25.20
C ASP A 92 8.43 7.43 -25.79
N GLN A 93 7.36 7.47 -24.98
CA GLN A 93 6.05 7.93 -25.45
C GLN A 93 5.89 9.43 -25.23
N LEU A 94 5.55 10.16 -26.31
CA LEU A 94 5.34 11.60 -26.24
C LEU A 94 4.28 12.00 -25.21
N ALA A 95 3.16 11.27 -25.14
CA ALA A 95 2.08 11.55 -24.21
C ALA A 95 2.52 11.39 -22.73
N GLU A 96 3.34 10.40 -22.43
CA GLU A 96 3.91 10.19 -21.09
C GLU A 96 4.89 11.30 -20.73
N ARG A 97 5.76 11.67 -21.68
CA ARG A 97 6.70 12.78 -21.51
C ARG A 97 5.99 14.08 -21.17
N GLU A 98 5.02 14.48 -21.98
CA GLU A 98 4.25 15.70 -21.74
C GLU A 98 3.47 15.66 -20.41
N ALA A 99 2.94 14.49 -20.04
CA ALA A 99 2.26 14.32 -18.77
C ALA A 99 3.24 14.47 -17.60
N ALA A 100 4.44 13.90 -17.69
CA ALA A 100 5.48 14.02 -16.70
C ALA A 100 6.00 15.46 -16.56
N GLU A 101 6.24 16.16 -17.67
CA GLU A 101 6.65 17.57 -17.66
C GLU A 101 5.62 18.46 -16.94
N ARG A 102 4.34 18.29 -17.26
CA ARG A 102 3.26 19.02 -16.55
C ARG A 102 3.19 18.67 -15.07
N ALA A 103 3.40 17.40 -14.71
CA ALA A 103 3.40 16.96 -13.33
C ALA A 103 4.56 17.55 -12.54
N LEU A 104 5.78 17.55 -13.09
CA LEU A 104 6.95 18.15 -12.47
C LEU A 104 6.77 19.66 -12.27
N GLN A 105 6.24 20.35 -13.27
CA GLN A 105 5.94 21.78 -13.16
C GLN A 105 4.89 22.05 -12.05
N TYR A 106 3.85 21.23 -11.96
CA TYR A 106 2.82 21.37 -10.93
C TYR A 106 3.34 21.11 -9.53
N MET A 107 4.19 20.08 -9.38
CA MET A 107 4.79 19.68 -8.10
C MET A 107 5.98 20.55 -7.70
N GLY A 108 6.53 21.37 -8.61
CA GLY A 108 7.72 22.16 -8.38
C GLY A 108 8.99 21.33 -8.22
N LEU A 109 9.07 20.20 -8.93
CA LEU A 109 10.20 19.28 -8.89
C LEU A 109 11.07 19.39 -10.14
N GLU A 110 12.36 19.11 -9.97
CA GLU A 110 13.31 19.05 -11.09
C GLU A 110 13.60 17.59 -11.48
N PRO A 111 13.76 17.28 -12.79
CA PRO A 111 14.19 15.96 -13.23
C PRO A 111 15.53 15.57 -12.60
N ASN A 112 15.70 14.27 -12.37
CA ASN A 112 16.91 13.68 -11.78
C ASN A 112 17.25 14.13 -10.36
N MET A 113 16.43 14.92 -9.71
CA MET A 113 16.56 15.28 -8.29
C MET A 113 16.38 14.04 -7.41
N PRO A 114 17.26 13.75 -6.44
CA PRO A 114 17.02 12.66 -5.50
C PRO A 114 15.71 12.86 -4.72
N ILE A 115 14.89 11.82 -4.66
CA ILE A 115 13.60 11.87 -3.95
C ILE A 115 13.77 12.31 -2.48
N GLN A 116 14.84 11.86 -1.84
CA GLN A 116 15.14 12.17 -0.44
C GLN A 116 15.53 13.63 -0.21
N ASP A 117 15.95 14.37 -1.24
CA ASP A 117 16.34 15.76 -1.15
C ASP A 117 15.15 16.74 -1.31
N ILE A 118 13.95 16.20 -1.59
CA ILE A 118 12.74 17.01 -1.71
C ILE A 118 12.40 17.62 -0.35
N LYS A 119 12.38 18.94 -0.28
CA LYS A 119 12.03 19.67 0.94
C LYS A 119 10.52 19.59 1.20
N ILE A 120 10.16 19.19 2.40
CA ILE A 120 8.78 19.08 2.86
C ILE A 120 8.50 20.14 3.90
N ASP A 121 7.57 21.04 3.64
CA ASP A 121 7.15 22.08 4.60
C ASP A 121 6.05 21.60 5.54
N ARG A 122 5.15 20.75 5.05
CA ARG A 122 4.01 20.22 5.82
C ARG A 122 3.72 18.80 5.44
N VAL A 123 3.39 17.98 6.44
CA VAL A 123 2.94 16.60 6.27
C VAL A 123 1.51 16.48 6.72
N PHE A 124 0.64 15.95 5.86
CA PHE A 124 -0.69 15.50 6.22
C PHE A 124 -0.67 13.98 6.36
N LEU A 125 -0.99 13.49 7.55
CA LEU A 125 -1.11 12.06 7.81
C LEU A 125 -2.58 11.70 7.97
N GLY A 126 -3.15 11.05 6.98
CA GLY A 126 -4.55 10.62 7.02
C GLY A 126 -5.00 10.03 5.70
N ALA A 127 -5.74 8.94 5.78
CA ALA A 127 -6.39 8.30 4.64
C ALA A 127 -7.64 7.54 5.10
N CYS A 128 -8.59 7.31 4.20
CA CYS A 128 -9.80 6.56 4.51
C CYS A 128 -9.53 5.08 4.86
N THR A 129 -8.36 4.59 4.54
CA THR A 129 -7.97 3.18 4.72
C THR A 129 -6.82 2.96 5.69
N ASN A 130 -5.93 3.94 5.85
CA ASN A 130 -4.70 3.85 6.64
C ASN A 130 -4.61 4.97 7.68
N SER A 131 -5.62 5.10 8.51
CA SER A 131 -5.67 6.05 9.63
C SER A 131 -6.33 5.42 10.84
N ARG A 132 -6.12 4.13 11.03
CA ARG A 132 -6.55 3.44 12.24
C ARG A 132 -5.72 3.92 13.42
N LEU A 133 -6.22 3.71 14.62
CA LEU A 133 -5.52 4.11 15.83
C LEU A 133 -4.10 3.51 15.93
N ASP A 134 -3.94 2.27 15.47
CA ASP A 134 -2.64 1.59 15.49
C ASP A 134 -1.68 2.17 14.45
N ASP A 135 -2.17 2.58 13.26
CA ASP A 135 -1.38 3.29 12.24
C ASP A 135 -0.90 4.65 12.77
N LEU A 136 -1.78 5.39 13.46
CA LEU A 136 -1.43 6.68 14.05
C LEU A 136 -0.44 6.53 15.22
N ARG A 137 -0.55 5.46 16.00
CA ARG A 137 0.43 5.14 17.05
C ARG A 137 1.81 4.81 16.46
N ALA A 138 1.84 4.03 15.37
CA ALA A 138 3.09 3.73 14.68
C ALA A 138 3.76 5.01 14.17
N ALA A 139 3.00 5.90 13.52
CA ALA A 139 3.49 7.20 13.08
C ALA A 139 3.97 8.06 14.25
N ALA A 140 3.22 8.13 15.36
CA ALA A 140 3.61 8.86 16.54
C ALA A 140 4.93 8.35 17.15
N ASN A 141 5.18 7.04 17.08
CA ASN A 141 6.45 6.48 17.56
C ASN A 141 7.65 6.88 16.69
N VAL A 142 7.44 7.06 15.37
CA VAL A 142 8.50 7.52 14.45
C VAL A 142 8.87 8.98 14.72
N ILE A 143 7.88 9.86 14.93
CA ILE A 143 8.11 11.29 15.09
C ILE A 143 8.41 11.72 16.53
N LYS A 144 8.30 10.81 17.49
CA LYS A 144 8.50 11.10 18.90
C LYS A 144 9.96 11.48 19.18
N GLY A 145 10.15 12.73 19.61
CA GLY A 145 11.49 13.24 19.97
C GLY A 145 12.24 13.94 18.82
N HIS A 146 11.54 14.19 17.70
CA HIS A 146 12.04 14.96 16.56
C HIS A 146 11.35 16.31 16.47
#